data_a1ade075a105361e84c8f6f5b0ebab04
#
_entry.id   a1ade075a105361e84c8f6f5b0ebab04
#
_cell.length_a   1.000
_cell.length_b   1.000
_cell.length_c   1.000
_cell.angle_alpha   90.00
_cell.angle_beta   90.00
_cell.angle_gamma   90.00
#
_symmetry.space_group_name_H-M   'P 1'
#
loop_
_entity.id
_entity.type
_entity.pdbx_description
1 polymer ?
#
loop_
_entity_poly.entity_id
_entity_poly.type
_entity_poly.pdbx_seq_one_letter_code
_entity_poly.pdbx_strand_id
1 'polypeptide(L)'
;MTIFEELKARGLIFQTTDEEALVKAFEEGPVSYYTGYDPTADSLHLGHLVAILTSRRLQLAGHKPYALVGGATGLIGDPSFKDAERSLQTKETVEGWVEKIQGQLSRFLDFENGDNKAVMVNNYDWFGSVSFIDFLRDVGKYFTVNYMMSKESVKKRIETGISYTEFAYQIMQGYDFYELNDKYGVTLQIGGSDQWGNMTAGTELLRRKADKSGHVITVPLITDSTGKKFGKSEGNAVWLDATKTTPYEMYQFWLNVMDDDAVRFLKIFTFLSLEEIEEIGKEFDQARHQRLAQKVL
;
A
#
# COMPACT_ATOMS: atom_id res chain seq x y z
N MET A 1 -21.58 10.57 -6.87
CA MET A 1 -20.57 9.50 -7.09
C MET A 1 -20.09 9.07 -5.71
N THR A 2 -20.16 7.79 -5.40
CA THR A 2 -19.64 7.23 -4.15
C THR A 2 -18.11 7.22 -4.17
N ILE A 3 -17.46 7.10 -3.00
CA ILE A 3 -15.99 7.01 -2.95
C ILE A 3 -15.49 5.78 -3.74
N PHE A 4 -16.20 4.67 -3.72
CA PHE A 4 -15.82 3.47 -4.47
C PHE A 4 -15.87 3.71 -5.99
N GLU A 5 -16.93 4.38 -6.48
CA GLU A 5 -17.06 4.76 -7.90
C GLU A 5 -15.96 5.74 -8.30
N GLU A 6 -15.61 6.70 -7.43
CA GLU A 6 -14.50 7.63 -7.68
C GLU A 6 -13.17 6.90 -7.81
N LEU A 7 -12.85 6.00 -6.88
CA LEU A 7 -11.61 5.21 -6.95
C LEU A 7 -11.55 4.37 -8.24
N LYS A 8 -12.67 3.79 -8.66
CA LYS A 8 -12.77 3.07 -9.95
C LYS A 8 -12.51 3.98 -11.15
N ALA A 9 -13.19 5.13 -11.21
CA ALA A 9 -13.05 6.09 -12.31
C ALA A 9 -11.65 6.68 -12.42
N ARG A 10 -10.92 6.75 -11.29
CA ARG A 10 -9.51 7.15 -11.24
C ARG A 10 -8.55 6.03 -11.61
N GLY A 11 -9.03 4.78 -11.74
CA GLY A 11 -8.18 3.60 -11.98
C GLY A 11 -7.37 3.17 -10.77
N LEU A 12 -7.86 3.45 -9.55
CA LEU A 12 -7.19 3.14 -8.28
C LEU A 12 -7.64 1.79 -7.69
N ILE A 13 -8.60 1.10 -8.31
CA ILE A 13 -9.00 -0.25 -7.93
C ILE A 13 -8.50 -1.23 -9.00
N PHE A 14 -7.57 -2.10 -8.61
CA PHE A 14 -7.10 -3.17 -9.47
C PHE A 14 -7.88 -4.48 -9.21
N GLN A 15 -8.04 -4.84 -7.94
CA GLN A 15 -8.75 -6.05 -7.52
C GLN A 15 -9.33 -5.88 -6.11
N THR A 16 -10.48 -6.50 -5.86
CA THR A 16 -11.13 -6.55 -4.55
C THR A 16 -11.53 -7.98 -4.20
N THR A 17 -11.70 -8.28 -2.92
CA THR A 17 -12.19 -9.59 -2.46
C THR A 17 -13.68 -9.76 -2.71
N ASP A 18 -14.48 -8.72 -2.49
CA ASP A 18 -15.93 -8.70 -2.64
C ASP A 18 -16.37 -7.25 -2.88
N GLU A 19 -16.71 -6.92 -4.13
CA GLU A 19 -17.08 -5.56 -4.51
C GLU A 19 -18.42 -5.14 -3.90
N GLU A 20 -19.41 -6.03 -3.92
CA GLU A 20 -20.77 -5.73 -3.43
C GLU A 20 -20.75 -5.47 -1.91
N ALA A 21 -20.06 -6.31 -1.16
CA ALA A 21 -19.91 -6.13 0.28
C ALA A 21 -19.12 -4.85 0.64
N LEU A 22 -18.12 -4.48 -0.15
CA LEU A 22 -17.37 -3.24 0.04
C LEU A 22 -18.21 -1.98 -0.23
N VAL A 23 -18.94 -1.96 -1.35
CA VAL A 23 -19.85 -0.85 -1.67
C VAL A 23 -20.87 -0.68 -0.54
N LYS A 24 -21.50 -1.76 -0.11
CA LYS A 24 -22.44 -1.75 1.00
C LYS A 24 -21.80 -1.23 2.29
N ALA A 25 -20.60 -1.69 2.64
CA ALA A 25 -19.90 -1.24 3.85
C ALA A 25 -19.62 0.28 3.82
N PHE A 26 -19.25 0.83 2.67
CA PHE A 26 -19.04 2.27 2.52
C PHE A 26 -20.33 3.09 2.59
N GLU A 27 -21.48 2.51 2.17
CA GLU A 27 -22.79 3.15 2.27
C GLU A 27 -23.35 3.10 3.70
N GLU A 28 -23.06 2.07 4.46
CA GLU A 28 -23.52 1.89 5.85
C GLU A 28 -22.83 2.81 6.85
N GLY A 29 -21.65 3.35 6.53
CA GLY A 29 -20.95 4.32 7.37
C GLY A 29 -19.43 4.30 7.28
N PRO A 30 -18.74 4.92 8.25
CA PRO A 30 -17.29 4.99 8.27
C PRO A 30 -16.65 3.61 8.41
N VAL A 31 -15.78 3.25 7.46
CA VAL A 31 -14.99 2.03 7.48
C VAL A 31 -13.59 2.32 8.07
N SER A 32 -13.16 1.49 9.03
CA SER A 32 -11.78 1.48 9.49
C SER A 32 -10.94 0.59 8.56
N TYR A 33 -9.86 1.15 8.02
CA TYR A 33 -8.97 0.45 7.08
C TYR A 33 -7.51 0.68 7.42
N TYR A 34 -6.63 -0.21 6.92
CA TYR A 34 -5.20 -0.02 7.08
C TYR A 34 -4.42 -0.16 5.78
N THR A 35 -3.27 0.49 5.75
CA THR A 35 -2.25 0.34 4.72
C THR A 35 -0.91 0.11 5.39
N GLY A 36 -0.19 -0.93 4.96
CA GLY A 36 1.12 -1.31 5.51
C GLY A 36 2.28 -0.76 4.69
N TYR A 37 3.33 -0.34 5.37
CA TYR A 37 4.57 0.21 4.81
C TYR A 37 5.77 -0.43 5.51
N ASP A 38 6.45 -1.34 4.83
CA ASP A 38 7.69 -1.92 5.35
C ASP A 38 8.87 -0.96 5.19
N PRO A 39 9.65 -0.74 6.25
CA PRO A 39 10.85 0.07 6.22
C PRO A 39 11.98 -0.68 5.51
N THR A 40 11.96 -0.67 4.18
CA THR A 40 13.01 -1.27 3.34
C THR A 40 14.11 -0.30 2.95
N ALA A 41 13.94 0.96 3.30
CA ALA A 41 14.87 2.07 3.20
C ALA A 41 14.43 3.16 4.17
N ASP A 42 15.26 4.17 4.35
CA ASP A 42 14.99 5.33 5.22
C ASP A 42 14.03 6.37 4.59
N SER A 43 13.38 6.05 3.49
CA SER A 43 12.38 6.90 2.82
C SER A 43 11.39 6.06 2.02
N LEU A 44 10.17 6.56 1.90
CA LEU A 44 9.20 6.15 0.91
C LEU A 44 9.55 6.76 -0.46
N HIS A 45 9.02 6.19 -1.53
CA HIS A 45 9.22 6.65 -2.91
C HIS A 45 7.89 6.75 -3.66
N LEU A 46 7.89 7.32 -4.87
CA LEU A 46 6.67 7.53 -5.68
C LEU A 46 5.80 6.27 -5.85
N GLY A 47 6.38 5.08 -5.85
CA GLY A 47 5.60 3.84 -5.90
C GLY A 47 4.63 3.66 -4.72
N HIS A 48 5.00 4.16 -3.53
CA HIS A 48 4.12 4.12 -2.35
C HIS A 48 3.02 5.20 -2.41
N LEU A 49 3.26 6.28 -3.17
CA LEU A 49 2.36 7.44 -3.19
C LEU A 49 0.95 7.06 -3.67
N VAL A 50 0.82 6.08 -4.55
CA VAL A 50 -0.50 5.61 -5.02
C VAL A 50 -1.35 5.09 -3.85
N ALA A 51 -0.80 4.22 -3.02
CA ALA A 51 -1.50 3.69 -1.86
C ALA A 51 -1.75 4.78 -0.80
N ILE A 52 -0.78 5.67 -0.58
CA ILE A 52 -0.89 6.81 0.35
C ILE A 52 -2.02 7.75 -0.07
N LEU A 53 -2.07 8.17 -1.34
CA LEU A 53 -3.11 9.07 -1.84
C LEU A 53 -4.48 8.40 -1.92
N THR A 54 -4.53 7.09 -2.19
CA THR A 54 -5.77 6.32 -2.09
C THR A 54 -6.28 6.31 -0.65
N SER A 55 -5.39 6.07 0.31
CA SER A 55 -5.71 6.15 1.74
C SER A 55 -6.20 7.57 2.11
N ARG A 56 -5.53 8.63 1.64
CA ARG A 56 -5.97 10.01 1.90
C ARG A 56 -7.37 10.30 1.33
N ARG A 57 -7.71 9.80 0.14
CA ARG A 57 -9.05 9.96 -0.45
C ARG A 57 -10.13 9.32 0.41
N LEU A 58 -9.90 8.10 0.89
CA LEU A 58 -10.81 7.43 1.81
C LEU A 58 -10.94 8.20 3.13
N GLN A 59 -9.85 8.75 3.66
CA GLN A 59 -9.93 9.61 4.85
C GLN A 59 -10.76 10.86 4.60
N LEU A 60 -10.57 11.54 3.46
CA LEU A 60 -11.38 12.70 3.09
C LEU A 60 -12.88 12.36 2.90
N ALA A 61 -13.17 11.12 2.50
CA ALA A 61 -14.54 10.61 2.41
C ALA A 61 -15.14 10.16 3.76
N GLY A 62 -14.43 10.35 4.88
CA GLY A 62 -14.92 10.07 6.23
C GLY A 62 -14.51 8.72 6.81
N HIS A 63 -13.74 7.90 6.09
CA HIS A 63 -13.24 6.60 6.57
C HIS A 63 -11.97 6.77 7.40
N LYS A 64 -11.70 5.82 8.31
CA LYS A 64 -10.65 5.94 9.32
C LYS A 64 -9.38 5.13 8.95
N PRO A 65 -8.25 5.80 8.62
CA PRO A 65 -7.01 5.14 8.28
C PRO A 65 -6.19 4.71 9.48
N TYR A 66 -5.63 3.51 9.40
CA TYR A 66 -4.53 3.02 10.23
C TYR A 66 -3.29 2.89 9.34
N ALA A 67 -2.29 3.70 9.60
CA ALA A 67 -1.01 3.64 8.89
C ALA A 67 -0.07 2.71 9.65
N LEU A 68 0.11 1.49 9.14
CA LEU A 68 0.96 0.48 9.76
C LEU A 68 2.37 0.60 9.19
N VAL A 69 3.35 0.81 10.08
CA VAL A 69 4.76 0.70 9.72
C VAL A 69 5.30 -0.64 10.21
N GLY A 70 5.92 -1.39 9.30
CA GLY A 70 6.35 -2.76 9.53
C GLY A 70 7.66 -2.88 10.30
N GLY A 71 7.71 -2.45 11.57
CA GLY A 71 8.91 -2.59 12.39
C GLY A 71 9.37 -4.04 12.61
N ALA A 72 8.43 -4.99 12.66
CA ALA A 72 8.74 -6.42 12.72
C ALA A 72 8.92 -7.03 11.32
N THR A 73 7.99 -6.77 10.40
CA THR A 73 8.04 -7.32 9.04
C THR A 73 9.23 -6.78 8.24
N GLY A 74 9.67 -5.56 8.51
CA GLY A 74 10.88 -4.98 7.92
C GLY A 74 12.19 -5.70 8.32
N LEU A 75 12.20 -6.41 9.46
CA LEU A 75 13.32 -7.26 9.87
C LEU A 75 13.36 -8.60 9.10
N ILE A 76 12.23 -9.02 8.54
CA ILE A 76 12.07 -10.30 7.84
C ILE A 76 12.23 -10.11 6.34
N GLY A 77 11.56 -9.11 5.77
CA GLY A 77 11.57 -8.81 4.34
C GLY A 77 10.51 -9.57 3.53
N ASP A 78 9.68 -8.81 2.83
CA ASP A 78 8.64 -9.34 1.94
C ASP A 78 9.26 -9.97 0.68
N PRO A 79 9.01 -11.27 0.38
CA PRO A 79 9.50 -11.94 -0.81
C PRO A 79 8.70 -11.61 -2.08
N SER A 80 7.57 -10.91 -1.98
CA SER A 80 6.63 -10.70 -3.08
C SER A 80 7.29 -10.07 -4.29
N PHE A 81 7.29 -10.81 -5.41
CA PHE A 81 7.84 -10.39 -6.71
C PHE A 81 9.34 -9.98 -6.66
N LYS A 82 10.11 -10.65 -5.82
CA LYS A 82 11.57 -10.53 -5.75
C LYS A 82 12.23 -11.82 -6.24
N ASP A 83 13.32 -11.67 -6.96
CA ASP A 83 14.07 -12.79 -7.51
C ASP A 83 15.11 -13.35 -6.52
N ALA A 84 15.47 -12.56 -5.51
CA ALA A 84 16.45 -12.93 -4.48
C ALA A 84 15.99 -12.52 -3.09
N GLU A 85 16.51 -13.23 -2.08
CA GLU A 85 16.29 -12.91 -0.67
C GLU A 85 16.83 -11.53 -0.30
N ARG A 86 16.08 -10.79 0.53
CA ARG A 86 16.50 -9.48 1.02
C ARG A 86 17.65 -9.63 2.02
N SER A 87 18.59 -8.70 1.97
CA SER A 87 19.56 -8.54 3.04
C SER A 87 18.85 -8.12 4.33
N LEU A 88 19.03 -8.92 5.37
CA LEU A 88 18.48 -8.60 6.68
C LEU A 88 19.17 -7.37 7.26
N GLN A 89 18.40 -6.46 7.81
CA GLN A 89 18.89 -5.25 8.47
C GLN A 89 18.94 -5.44 9.98
N THR A 90 19.76 -4.65 10.67
CA THR A 90 19.76 -4.65 12.14
C THR A 90 18.49 -4.00 12.68
N LYS A 91 18.12 -4.34 13.91
CA LYS A 91 16.95 -3.77 14.57
C LYS A 91 17.06 -2.24 14.67
N GLU A 92 18.21 -1.73 15.04
CA GLU A 92 18.47 -0.29 15.16
C GLU A 92 18.31 0.45 13.84
N THR A 93 18.74 -0.17 12.73
CA THR A 93 18.56 0.39 11.39
C THR A 93 17.08 0.49 11.04
N VAL A 94 16.32 -0.60 11.28
CA VAL A 94 14.89 -0.65 10.97
C VAL A 94 14.12 0.34 11.85
N GLU A 95 14.41 0.45 13.14
CA GLU A 95 13.80 1.43 14.05
C GLU A 95 14.01 2.87 13.55
N GLY A 96 15.23 3.23 13.16
CA GLY A 96 15.51 4.55 12.60
C GLY A 96 14.77 4.82 11.27
N TRP A 97 14.53 3.79 10.46
CA TRP A 97 13.73 3.92 9.24
C TRP A 97 12.24 4.04 9.55
N VAL A 98 11.73 3.33 10.55
CA VAL A 98 10.35 3.45 11.03
C VAL A 98 10.02 4.90 11.37
N GLU A 99 10.86 5.55 12.19
CA GLU A 99 10.67 6.96 12.58
C GLU A 99 10.58 7.90 11.37
N LYS A 100 11.49 7.73 10.39
CA LYS A 100 11.48 8.53 9.16
C LYS A 100 10.22 8.33 8.33
N ILE A 101 9.78 7.08 8.16
CA ILE A 101 8.57 6.74 7.40
C ILE A 101 7.33 7.29 8.08
N GLN A 102 7.23 7.18 9.41
CA GLN A 102 6.15 7.80 10.19
C GLN A 102 6.09 9.31 9.98
N GLY A 103 7.23 10.00 10.02
CA GLY A 103 7.32 11.42 9.73
C GLY A 103 6.93 11.80 8.30
N GLN A 104 7.16 10.93 7.33
CA GLN A 104 6.71 11.15 5.95
C GLN A 104 5.19 10.93 5.81
N LEU A 105 4.64 9.87 6.38
CA LEU A 105 3.19 9.57 6.32
C LEU A 105 2.36 10.68 6.98
N SER A 106 2.89 11.32 8.03
CA SER A 106 2.23 12.43 8.72
C SER A 106 2.04 13.68 7.85
N ARG A 107 2.72 13.77 6.69
CA ARG A 107 2.51 14.85 5.73
C ARG A 107 1.33 14.60 4.78
N PHE A 108 0.87 13.37 4.67
CA PHE A 108 -0.17 12.98 3.72
C PHE A 108 -1.51 12.68 4.39
N LEU A 109 -1.49 12.09 5.58
CA LEU A 109 -2.68 11.74 6.34
C LEU A 109 -2.89 12.73 7.49
N ASP A 110 -4.13 13.00 7.84
CA ASP A 110 -4.46 13.84 9.00
C ASP A 110 -4.52 12.97 10.27
N PHE A 111 -3.58 13.21 11.18
CA PHE A 111 -3.47 12.52 12.48
C PHE A 111 -4.04 13.35 13.64
N GLU A 112 -4.48 14.57 13.39
CA GLU A 112 -4.81 15.52 14.45
C GLU A 112 -6.32 15.78 14.53
N ASN A 113 -6.99 15.90 13.39
CA ASN A 113 -8.34 16.43 13.32
C ASN A 113 -9.40 15.39 12.94
N GLY A 114 -10.60 15.57 13.53
CA GLY A 114 -11.79 14.78 13.21
C GLY A 114 -11.84 13.41 13.89
N ASP A 115 -13.02 12.80 13.86
CA ASP A 115 -13.27 11.46 14.45
C ASP A 115 -12.57 10.34 13.64
N ASN A 116 -12.31 10.61 12.37
CA ASN A 116 -11.60 9.73 11.44
C ASN A 116 -10.11 10.09 11.28
N LYS A 117 -9.54 10.81 12.25
CA LYS A 117 -8.09 11.04 12.26
C LYS A 117 -7.33 9.72 12.14
N ALA A 118 -6.23 9.77 11.41
CA ALA A 118 -5.36 8.62 11.20
C ALA A 118 -4.75 8.12 12.51
N VAL A 119 -4.44 6.84 12.57
CA VAL A 119 -3.72 6.24 13.69
C VAL A 119 -2.44 5.61 13.15
N MET A 120 -1.30 5.99 13.72
CA MET A 120 -0.02 5.37 13.42
C MET A 120 0.13 4.12 14.28
N VAL A 121 0.47 2.99 13.66
CA VAL A 121 0.72 1.72 14.35
C VAL A 121 2.01 1.08 13.87
N ASN A 122 2.67 0.34 14.76
CA ASN A 122 3.89 -0.40 14.45
C ASN A 122 3.65 -1.88 14.77
N ASN A 123 3.84 -2.78 13.81
CA ASN A 123 3.60 -4.19 14.08
C ASN A 123 4.62 -4.84 15.04
N TYR A 124 5.72 -4.17 15.33
CA TYR A 124 6.62 -4.60 16.40
C TYR A 124 5.95 -4.60 17.78
N ASP A 125 4.91 -3.77 17.99
CA ASP A 125 4.18 -3.66 19.26
C ASP A 125 3.49 -4.97 19.66
N TRP A 126 3.08 -5.80 18.70
CA TRP A 126 2.52 -7.12 18.97
C TRP A 126 3.50 -8.26 18.69
N PHE A 127 4.33 -8.18 17.65
CA PHE A 127 5.32 -9.24 17.41
C PHE A 127 6.44 -9.27 18.44
N GLY A 128 6.79 -8.13 19.02
CA GLY A 128 7.84 -8.04 20.04
C GLY A 128 7.51 -8.78 21.34
N SER A 129 6.24 -9.08 21.60
CA SER A 129 5.76 -9.72 22.83
C SER A 129 5.25 -11.13 22.64
N VAL A 130 4.86 -11.53 21.43
CA VAL A 130 4.37 -12.90 21.17
C VAL A 130 5.53 -13.90 21.10
N SER A 131 5.43 -15.02 21.87
CA SER A 131 6.45 -16.04 21.76
C SER A 131 6.31 -16.83 20.46
N PHE A 132 7.44 -17.35 19.94
CA PHE A 132 7.42 -18.20 18.74
C PHE A 132 6.49 -19.42 18.88
N ILE A 133 6.45 -20.03 20.05
CA ILE A 133 5.59 -21.18 20.30
C ILE A 133 4.10 -20.79 20.30
N ASP A 134 3.76 -19.67 20.92
CA ASP A 134 2.38 -19.16 20.92
C ASP A 134 1.94 -18.76 19.52
N PHE A 135 2.81 -18.11 18.75
CA PHE A 135 2.54 -17.75 17.37
C PHE A 135 2.25 -18.98 16.50
N LEU A 136 3.08 -20.02 16.59
CA LEU A 136 2.84 -21.27 15.85
C LEU A 136 1.54 -21.95 16.27
N ARG A 137 1.26 -22.03 17.58
CA ARG A 137 0.06 -22.67 18.12
C ARG A 137 -1.22 -21.93 17.79
N ASP A 138 -1.22 -20.58 17.91
CA ASP A 138 -2.44 -19.78 17.92
C ASP A 138 -2.70 -19.07 16.58
N VAL A 139 -1.68 -18.98 15.72
CA VAL A 139 -1.77 -18.40 14.39
C VAL A 139 -1.40 -19.42 13.31
N GLY A 140 -0.23 -20.04 13.42
CA GLY A 140 0.31 -20.95 12.41
C GLY A 140 -0.62 -22.10 12.05
N LYS A 141 -1.36 -22.65 13.02
CA LYS A 141 -2.31 -23.75 12.78
C LYS A 141 -3.45 -23.44 11.79
N TYR A 142 -3.74 -22.17 11.54
CA TYR A 142 -4.77 -21.75 10.59
C TYR A 142 -4.27 -21.65 9.14
N PHE A 143 -2.95 -21.79 8.93
CA PHE A 143 -2.33 -21.76 7.62
C PHE A 143 -1.82 -23.15 7.23
N THR A 144 -2.45 -23.76 6.22
CA THR A 144 -1.92 -25.01 5.68
C THR A 144 -0.75 -24.74 4.75
N VAL A 145 0.26 -25.60 4.75
CA VAL A 145 1.42 -25.46 3.84
C VAL A 145 0.98 -25.40 2.37
N ASN A 146 -0.01 -26.22 1.96
CA ASN A 146 -0.53 -26.20 0.59
C ASN A 146 -1.14 -24.86 0.22
N TYR A 147 -1.88 -24.20 1.14
CA TYR A 147 -2.42 -22.87 0.92
C TYR A 147 -1.30 -21.85 0.75
N MET A 148 -0.30 -21.89 1.62
CA MET A 148 0.84 -20.97 1.54
C MET A 148 1.64 -21.14 0.24
N MET A 149 1.88 -22.40 -0.18
CA MET A 149 2.58 -22.72 -1.42
C MET A 149 1.77 -22.37 -2.68
N SER A 150 0.45 -22.23 -2.58
CA SER A 150 -0.40 -21.84 -3.73
C SER A 150 -0.28 -20.36 -4.12
N LYS A 151 0.31 -19.52 -3.27
CA LYS A 151 0.47 -18.08 -3.55
C LYS A 151 1.47 -17.83 -4.66
N GLU A 152 1.14 -16.91 -5.59
CA GLU A 152 1.99 -16.58 -6.75
C GLU A 152 3.40 -16.13 -6.34
N SER A 153 3.50 -15.32 -5.27
CA SER A 153 4.77 -14.86 -4.73
C SER A 153 5.67 -16.01 -4.24
N VAL A 154 5.06 -17.09 -3.75
CA VAL A 154 5.76 -18.29 -3.28
C VAL A 154 6.11 -19.21 -4.45
N LYS A 155 5.16 -19.48 -5.36
CA LYS A 155 5.37 -20.37 -6.52
C LYS A 155 6.61 -19.99 -7.32
N LYS A 156 6.79 -18.69 -7.60
CA LYS A 156 7.95 -18.19 -8.35
C LYS A 156 9.29 -18.45 -7.65
N ARG A 157 9.28 -18.54 -6.32
CA ARG A 157 10.49 -18.72 -5.51
C ARG A 157 10.78 -20.19 -5.17
N ILE A 158 9.79 -21.10 -5.29
CA ILE A 158 10.00 -22.54 -4.98
C ILE A 158 11.12 -23.14 -5.85
N GLU A 159 11.20 -22.77 -7.11
CA GLU A 159 12.20 -23.31 -8.04
C GLU A 159 13.62 -22.79 -7.76
N THR A 160 13.74 -21.55 -7.29
CA THR A 160 15.03 -20.90 -7.00
C THR A 160 15.43 -21.00 -5.53
N GLY A 161 14.50 -21.44 -4.68
CA GLY A 161 14.64 -21.50 -3.23
C GLY A 161 14.01 -20.29 -2.52
N ILE A 162 13.30 -20.56 -1.44
CA ILE A 162 12.74 -19.56 -0.52
C ILE A 162 13.11 -19.97 0.90
N SER A 163 13.65 -19.06 1.69
CA SER A 163 13.94 -19.35 3.10
C SER A 163 12.66 -19.48 3.92
N TYR A 164 12.72 -20.19 5.04
CA TYR A 164 11.58 -20.25 5.96
C TYR A 164 11.18 -18.87 6.46
N THR A 165 12.14 -17.98 6.64
CA THR A 165 11.94 -16.59 7.05
C THR A 165 11.03 -15.86 6.06
N GLU A 166 11.40 -15.84 4.77
CA GLU A 166 10.59 -15.24 3.72
C GLU A 166 9.24 -15.95 3.53
N PHE A 167 9.22 -17.28 3.62
CA PHE A 167 7.99 -18.07 3.49
C PHE A 167 6.97 -17.74 4.58
N ALA A 168 7.44 -17.46 5.82
CA ALA A 168 6.61 -17.11 6.95
C ALA A 168 6.04 -15.68 6.87
N TYR A 169 6.60 -14.79 6.03
CA TYR A 169 6.16 -13.40 5.94
C TYR A 169 4.65 -13.25 5.72
N GLN A 170 4.05 -14.05 4.83
CA GLN A 170 2.61 -14.00 4.55
C GLN A 170 1.73 -14.25 5.80
N ILE A 171 2.23 -15.05 6.77
CA ILE A 171 1.52 -15.30 8.03
C ILE A 171 1.60 -14.06 8.92
N MET A 172 2.74 -13.38 8.93
CA MET A 172 2.94 -12.16 9.72
C MET A 172 2.01 -11.05 9.24
N GLN A 173 1.96 -10.77 7.94
CA GLN A 173 1.04 -9.78 7.39
C GLN A 173 -0.42 -10.19 7.59
N GLY A 174 -0.74 -11.48 7.53
CA GLY A 174 -2.07 -11.99 7.88
C GLY A 174 -2.42 -11.73 9.34
N TYR A 175 -1.46 -11.88 10.24
CA TYR A 175 -1.62 -11.60 11.66
C TYR A 175 -1.77 -10.11 11.95
N ASP A 176 -1.11 -9.22 11.21
CA ASP A 176 -1.33 -7.77 11.30
C ASP A 176 -2.80 -7.42 11.09
N PHE A 177 -3.45 -8.00 10.07
CA PHE A 177 -4.87 -7.75 9.84
C PHE A 177 -5.75 -8.26 11.00
N TYR A 178 -5.42 -9.43 11.54
CA TYR A 178 -6.13 -9.97 12.70
C TYR A 178 -5.99 -9.07 13.93
N GLU A 179 -4.79 -8.63 14.28
CA GLU A 179 -4.54 -7.74 15.42
C GLU A 179 -5.23 -6.39 15.27
N LEU A 180 -5.18 -5.81 14.06
CA LEU A 180 -5.85 -4.54 13.78
C LEU A 180 -7.38 -4.67 13.82
N ASN A 181 -7.93 -5.80 13.36
CA ASN A 181 -9.36 -6.07 13.49
C ASN A 181 -9.78 -6.27 14.95
N ASP A 182 -9.02 -7.05 15.70
CA ASP A 182 -9.34 -7.35 17.10
C ASP A 182 -9.25 -6.12 17.99
N LYS A 183 -8.19 -5.32 17.84
CA LYS A 183 -7.95 -4.14 18.68
C LYS A 183 -8.72 -2.89 18.27
N TYR A 184 -8.93 -2.70 16.96
CA TYR A 184 -9.41 -1.42 16.42
C TYR A 184 -10.61 -1.56 15.48
N GLY A 185 -11.12 -2.77 15.26
CA GLY A 185 -12.24 -2.99 14.36
C GLY A 185 -11.93 -2.70 12.88
N VAL A 186 -10.66 -2.80 12.47
CA VAL A 186 -10.28 -2.64 11.07
C VAL A 186 -10.83 -3.78 10.22
N THR A 187 -11.58 -3.45 9.16
CA THR A 187 -12.26 -4.43 8.30
C THR A 187 -11.77 -4.42 6.86
N LEU A 188 -10.93 -3.45 6.48
CA LEU A 188 -10.42 -3.31 5.11
C LEU A 188 -8.91 -3.13 5.12
N GLN A 189 -8.21 -3.84 4.22
CA GLN A 189 -6.79 -3.63 3.91
C GLN A 189 -6.64 -3.05 2.51
N ILE A 190 -5.74 -2.06 2.38
CA ILE A 190 -5.36 -1.46 1.10
C ILE A 190 -3.87 -1.70 0.87
N GLY A 191 -3.49 -2.10 -0.33
CA GLY A 191 -2.10 -2.32 -0.70
C GLY A 191 -1.89 -2.41 -2.21
N GLY A 192 -0.64 -2.57 -2.65
CA GLY A 192 -0.31 -2.79 -4.06
C GLY A 192 -0.84 -4.14 -4.58
N SER A 193 -1.07 -4.25 -5.88
CA SER A 193 -1.55 -5.50 -6.49
C SER A 193 -0.58 -6.67 -6.32
N ASP A 194 0.69 -6.40 -6.11
CA ASP A 194 1.73 -7.39 -5.76
C ASP A 194 1.53 -7.99 -4.36
N GLN A 195 0.75 -7.35 -3.50
CA GLN A 195 0.47 -7.77 -2.13
C GLN A 195 -0.76 -8.66 -1.99
N TRP A 196 -1.51 -8.94 -3.06
CA TRP A 196 -2.76 -9.70 -3.02
C TRP A 196 -2.66 -11.02 -2.22
N GLY A 197 -1.58 -11.76 -2.42
CA GLY A 197 -1.34 -13.04 -1.73
C GLY A 197 -1.24 -12.89 -0.21
N ASN A 198 -0.48 -11.92 0.26
CA ASN A 198 -0.29 -11.61 1.67
C ASN A 198 -1.57 -11.03 2.28
N MET A 199 -2.23 -10.11 1.57
CA MET A 199 -3.46 -9.46 2.03
C MET A 199 -4.61 -10.46 2.22
N THR A 200 -4.78 -11.39 1.27
CA THR A 200 -5.80 -12.44 1.38
C THR A 200 -5.47 -13.50 2.43
N ALA A 201 -4.21 -13.63 2.85
CA ALA A 201 -3.86 -14.42 4.03
C ALA A 201 -4.50 -13.85 5.30
N GLY A 202 -4.60 -12.52 5.41
CA GLY A 202 -5.27 -11.84 6.51
C GLY A 202 -6.78 -12.08 6.54
N THR A 203 -7.46 -11.98 5.40
CA THR A 203 -8.90 -12.29 5.33
C THR A 203 -9.20 -13.73 5.70
N GLU A 204 -8.33 -14.66 5.28
CA GLU A 204 -8.46 -16.08 5.62
C GLU A 204 -8.23 -16.34 7.12
N LEU A 205 -7.28 -15.64 7.72
CA LEU A 205 -7.05 -15.75 9.17
C LEU A 205 -8.24 -15.21 9.97
N LEU A 206 -8.80 -14.06 9.57
CA LEU A 206 -10.00 -13.50 10.19
C LEU A 206 -11.16 -14.49 10.13
N ARG A 207 -11.39 -15.07 8.97
CA ARG A 207 -12.45 -16.06 8.75
C ARG A 207 -12.25 -17.33 9.62
N ARG A 208 -11.04 -17.89 9.63
CA ARG A 208 -10.76 -19.16 10.31
C ARG A 208 -10.62 -19.03 11.82
N LYS A 209 -10.00 -17.95 12.28
CA LYS A 209 -9.67 -17.77 13.71
C LYS A 209 -10.75 -17.01 14.47
N ALA A 210 -11.39 -16.03 13.84
CA ALA A 210 -12.33 -15.12 14.50
C ALA A 210 -13.78 -15.23 14.01
N ASP A 211 -14.05 -16.01 12.96
CA ASP A 211 -15.35 -16.07 12.26
C ASP A 211 -15.84 -14.68 11.83
N LYS A 212 -14.90 -13.87 11.34
CA LYS A 212 -15.16 -12.50 10.89
C LYS A 212 -14.81 -12.33 9.40
N SER A 213 -15.45 -11.39 8.75
CA SER A 213 -15.13 -10.99 7.38
C SER A 213 -14.16 -9.82 7.38
N GLY A 214 -13.20 -9.87 6.45
CA GLY A 214 -12.32 -8.75 6.14
C GLY A 214 -12.27 -8.55 4.62
N HIS A 215 -12.02 -7.34 4.19
CA HIS A 215 -11.99 -6.96 2.79
C HIS A 215 -10.61 -6.49 2.36
N VAL A 216 -10.34 -6.58 1.07
CA VAL A 216 -9.09 -6.13 0.45
C VAL A 216 -9.42 -5.30 -0.78
N ILE A 217 -8.74 -4.16 -0.91
CA ILE A 217 -8.62 -3.39 -2.15
C ILE A 217 -7.15 -3.34 -2.54
N THR A 218 -6.82 -3.78 -3.74
CA THR A 218 -5.48 -3.55 -4.28
C THR A 218 -5.49 -2.39 -5.27
N VAL A 219 -4.48 -1.52 -5.15
CA VAL A 219 -4.20 -0.48 -6.11
C VAL A 219 -3.25 -1.01 -7.19
N PRO A 220 -3.32 -0.50 -8.44
CA PRO A 220 -2.43 -0.95 -9.50
C PRO A 220 -0.97 -0.60 -9.21
N LEU A 221 -0.06 -1.45 -9.63
CA LEU A 221 1.34 -1.07 -9.79
C LEU A 221 1.44 -0.14 -10.98
N ILE A 222 1.87 1.09 -10.76
CA ILE A 222 1.95 2.07 -11.83
C ILE A 222 3.17 1.78 -12.71
N THR A 223 2.89 1.69 -14.00
CA THR A 223 3.89 1.66 -15.07
C THR A 223 3.68 2.87 -15.97
N ASP A 224 4.73 3.30 -16.65
CA ASP A 224 4.59 4.22 -17.76
C ASP A 224 4.00 3.51 -19.01
N SER A 225 3.69 4.26 -20.05
CA SER A 225 3.15 3.74 -21.32
C SER A 225 4.10 2.77 -22.04
N THR A 226 5.37 2.69 -21.63
CA THR A 226 6.35 1.69 -22.13
C THR A 226 6.37 0.40 -21.33
N GLY A 227 5.60 0.32 -20.24
CA GLY A 227 5.55 -0.83 -19.32
C GLY A 227 6.64 -0.83 -18.24
N LYS A 228 7.46 0.21 -18.12
CA LYS A 228 8.45 0.34 -17.06
C LYS A 228 7.78 0.78 -15.76
N LYS A 229 8.27 0.25 -14.63
CA LYS A 229 7.80 0.66 -13.30
C LYS A 229 7.99 2.17 -13.12
N PHE A 230 6.87 2.85 -12.84
CA PHE A 230 6.86 4.29 -12.56
C PHE A 230 7.56 4.63 -11.24
N GLY A 231 8.11 5.86 -11.16
CA GLY A 231 8.83 6.30 -9.97
C GLY A 231 10.29 5.88 -9.92
N LYS A 232 10.85 5.46 -11.07
CA LYS A 232 12.29 5.25 -11.22
C LYS A 232 12.82 6.16 -12.32
N SER A 233 13.85 6.94 -12.00
CA SER A 233 14.62 7.75 -12.94
C SER A 233 16.01 7.14 -13.10
N GLU A 234 16.43 6.81 -14.32
CA GLU A 234 17.75 6.24 -14.62
C GLU A 234 18.16 5.05 -13.72
N GLY A 235 17.16 4.20 -13.35
CA GLY A 235 17.38 3.07 -12.45
C GLY A 235 17.27 3.37 -10.95
N ASN A 236 17.19 4.63 -10.55
CA ASN A 236 17.04 5.07 -9.16
C ASN A 236 15.56 5.34 -8.82
N ALA A 237 15.19 5.06 -7.57
CA ALA A 237 13.86 5.43 -7.07
C ALA A 237 13.74 6.96 -6.93
N VAL A 238 12.57 7.51 -7.26
CA VAL A 238 12.22 8.90 -6.93
C VAL A 238 11.66 8.90 -5.52
N TRP A 239 12.43 9.48 -4.60
CA TRP A 239 12.17 9.42 -3.16
C TRP A 239 11.24 10.56 -2.72
N LEU A 240 10.46 10.33 -1.66
CA LEU A 240 9.66 11.38 -1.01
C LEU A 240 10.46 12.20 0.02
N ASP A 241 11.73 11.90 0.19
CA ASP A 241 12.67 12.66 0.99
C ASP A 241 13.43 13.67 0.11
N ALA A 242 13.30 14.96 0.44
CA ALA A 242 13.93 16.05 -0.31
C ALA A 242 15.48 16.04 -0.27
N THR A 243 16.08 15.30 0.66
CA THR A 243 17.53 15.10 0.72
C THR A 243 18.03 14.05 -0.28
N LYS A 244 17.13 13.19 -0.78
CA LYS A 244 17.43 12.10 -1.74
C LYS A 244 16.97 12.42 -3.15
N THR A 245 15.81 13.06 -3.27
CA THR A 245 15.27 13.61 -4.51
C THR A 245 14.88 15.04 -4.22
N THR A 246 15.64 15.99 -4.73
CA THR A 246 15.39 17.40 -4.49
C THR A 246 14.03 17.84 -5.08
N PRO A 247 13.42 18.93 -4.59
CA PRO A 247 12.18 19.46 -5.19
C PRO A 247 12.32 19.75 -6.69
N TYR A 248 13.50 20.18 -7.14
CA TYR A 248 13.76 20.41 -8.56
C TYR A 248 13.76 19.10 -9.37
N GLU A 249 14.42 18.05 -8.87
CA GLU A 249 14.43 16.75 -9.53
C GLU A 249 13.03 16.14 -9.55
N MET A 250 12.25 16.27 -8.47
CA MET A 250 10.86 15.84 -8.41
C MET A 250 10.01 16.59 -9.45
N TYR A 251 10.15 17.92 -9.52
CA TYR A 251 9.46 18.73 -10.52
C TYR A 251 9.84 18.31 -11.96
N GLN A 252 11.15 18.12 -12.22
CA GLN A 252 11.61 17.66 -13.53
C GLN A 252 11.10 16.26 -13.88
N PHE A 253 11.01 15.37 -12.89
CA PHE A 253 10.42 14.05 -13.08
C PHE A 253 8.97 14.15 -13.58
N TRP A 254 8.13 14.95 -12.93
CA TRP A 254 6.74 15.16 -13.33
C TRP A 254 6.62 15.87 -14.69
N LEU A 255 7.43 16.89 -14.90
CA LEU A 255 7.43 17.63 -16.16
C LEU A 255 7.82 16.76 -17.35
N ASN A 256 8.64 15.71 -17.15
CA ASN A 256 9.11 14.81 -18.20
C ASN A 256 8.25 13.54 -18.34
N VAL A 257 7.13 13.42 -17.65
CA VAL A 257 6.15 12.37 -17.88
C VAL A 257 5.69 12.37 -19.33
N MET A 258 5.57 11.18 -19.93
CA MET A 258 5.14 11.03 -21.32
C MET A 258 3.71 11.57 -21.50
N ASP A 259 3.44 12.14 -22.67
CA ASP A 259 2.15 12.76 -22.98
C ASP A 259 0.98 11.76 -22.82
N ASP A 260 1.19 10.51 -23.21
CA ASP A 260 0.18 9.46 -23.12
C ASP A 260 -0.14 9.04 -21.67
N ASP A 261 0.73 9.37 -20.73
CA ASP A 261 0.56 9.07 -19.30
C ASP A 261 0.01 10.26 -18.49
N ALA A 262 0.24 11.49 -18.97
CA ALA A 262 0.06 12.69 -18.16
C ALA A 262 -1.37 12.84 -17.61
N VAL A 263 -2.40 12.72 -18.45
CA VAL A 263 -3.80 12.83 -18.02
C VAL A 263 -4.21 11.67 -17.10
N ARG A 264 -3.73 10.47 -17.38
CA ARG A 264 -3.95 9.31 -16.49
C ARG A 264 -3.36 9.55 -15.11
N PHE A 265 -2.16 10.13 -15.04
CA PHE A 265 -1.50 10.40 -13.76
C PHE A 265 -2.17 11.54 -12.98
N LEU A 266 -2.80 12.52 -13.64
CA LEU A 266 -3.66 13.48 -12.94
C LEU A 266 -4.75 12.81 -12.13
N LYS A 267 -5.40 11.76 -12.66
CA LYS A 267 -6.42 11.00 -11.92
C LYS A 267 -5.86 10.32 -10.66
N ILE A 268 -4.62 9.84 -10.73
CA ILE A 268 -3.98 9.06 -9.67
C ILE A 268 -3.35 9.97 -8.60
N PHE A 269 -2.57 10.97 -9.04
CA PHE A 269 -1.65 11.71 -8.17
C PHE A 269 -2.17 13.09 -7.74
N THR A 270 -3.32 13.56 -8.26
CA THR A 270 -3.91 14.83 -7.85
C THR A 270 -5.27 14.64 -7.18
N PHE A 271 -5.74 15.65 -6.45
CA PHE A 271 -7.09 15.71 -5.87
C PHE A 271 -8.07 16.54 -6.72
N LEU A 272 -7.71 16.87 -7.95
CA LEU A 272 -8.61 17.52 -8.90
C LEU A 272 -9.85 16.64 -9.14
N SER A 273 -10.98 17.25 -9.39
CA SER A 273 -12.19 16.53 -9.80
C SER A 273 -12.00 15.86 -11.17
N LEU A 274 -12.79 14.85 -11.47
CA LEU A 274 -12.71 14.18 -12.77
C LEU A 274 -13.08 15.13 -13.91
N GLU A 275 -13.99 16.08 -13.67
CA GLU A 275 -14.40 17.14 -14.58
C GLU A 275 -13.24 18.10 -14.89
N GLU A 276 -12.53 18.58 -13.85
CA GLU A 276 -11.34 19.42 -14.05
C GLU A 276 -10.26 18.68 -14.83
N ILE A 277 -10.04 17.40 -14.55
CA ILE A 277 -9.07 16.58 -15.29
C ILE A 277 -9.48 16.40 -16.75
N GLU A 278 -10.79 16.24 -17.03
CA GLU A 278 -11.28 16.16 -18.42
C GLU A 278 -11.08 17.47 -19.17
N GLU A 279 -11.33 18.61 -18.52
CA GLU A 279 -11.08 19.94 -19.11
C GLU A 279 -9.59 20.14 -19.42
N ILE A 280 -8.72 19.85 -18.45
CA ILE A 280 -7.25 19.90 -18.65
C ILE A 280 -6.83 18.98 -19.78
N GLY A 281 -7.41 17.77 -19.87
CA GLY A 281 -7.12 16.82 -20.94
C GLY A 281 -7.49 17.36 -22.34
N LYS A 282 -8.66 17.99 -22.48
CA LYS A 282 -9.11 18.62 -23.73
C LYS A 282 -8.18 19.76 -24.16
N GLU A 283 -7.77 20.62 -23.24
CA GLU A 283 -6.83 21.70 -23.51
C GLU A 283 -5.43 21.17 -23.84
N PHE A 284 -4.96 20.18 -23.09
CA PHE A 284 -3.68 19.51 -23.33
C PHE A 284 -3.60 18.89 -24.71
N ASP A 285 -4.66 18.22 -25.18
CA ASP A 285 -4.68 17.60 -26.52
C ASP A 285 -4.59 18.61 -27.66
N GLN A 286 -5.05 19.85 -27.45
CA GLN A 286 -4.92 20.92 -28.44
C GLN A 286 -3.50 21.49 -28.54
N ALA A 287 -2.71 21.42 -27.48
CA ALA A 287 -1.39 22.04 -27.40
C ALA A 287 -0.41 21.25 -26.53
N ARG A 288 -0.19 19.97 -26.82
CA ARG A 288 0.67 19.05 -26.03
C ARG A 288 2.07 19.59 -25.78
N HIS A 289 2.62 20.35 -26.72
CA HIS A 289 3.94 20.97 -26.58
C HIS A 289 4.05 21.96 -25.40
N GLN A 290 2.93 22.49 -24.90
CA GLN A 290 2.89 23.36 -23.72
C GLN A 290 2.99 22.59 -22.41
N ARG A 291 2.82 21.26 -22.45
CA ARG A 291 2.93 20.34 -21.32
C ARG A 291 2.03 20.72 -20.14
N LEU A 292 0.79 21.15 -20.43
CA LEU A 292 -0.14 21.62 -19.39
C LEU A 292 -0.39 20.54 -18.34
N ALA A 293 -0.74 19.32 -18.76
CA ALA A 293 -1.04 18.22 -17.83
C ALA A 293 0.16 17.90 -16.93
N GLN A 294 1.39 17.89 -17.45
CA GLN A 294 2.61 17.66 -16.69
C GLN A 294 2.94 18.80 -15.70
N LYS A 295 2.57 20.04 -16.03
CA LYS A 295 2.75 21.18 -15.12
C LYS A 295 1.76 21.19 -13.97
N VAL A 296 0.62 20.51 -14.13
CA VAL A 296 -0.40 20.36 -13.11
C VAL A 296 -0.10 19.19 -12.16
N LEU A 297 0.61 18.17 -12.66
CA LEU A 297 1.16 17.07 -11.84
C LEU A 297 2.17 17.57 -10.82
#